data_2d545866660e6f5541a8a06a7a7edaaf
#
_entry.id   2d545866660e6f5541a8a06a7a7edaaf
#
_cell.length_a   1.000
_cell.length_b   1.000
_cell.length_c   1.000
_cell.angle_alpha   90.00
_cell.angle_beta   90.00
_cell.angle_gamma   90.00
#
_symmetry.space_group_name_H-M   'P 1'
#
loop_
_entity.id
_entity.type
_entity.pdbx_description
1 polymer ?
#
loop_
_entity_poly.entity_id
_entity_poly.type
_entity_poly.pdbx_seq_one_letter_code
_entity_poly.pdbx_strand_id
1 'polypeptide(L)'
;TCALPIYTVFVGFNSLRFDDEFLRYLHYRNFYDPYEWHWRGERSRWDLLDVVRMTRALRPEGIAWPVREDGVGNNRLEELAKINQLPHESAHNALSDVQATIALAGLVRAKQPKLFDYLFSIRKKNEVMKIVDSGRPFVYSSGKYENEFEKTTVVAKVVNHPDKQGAIVFDLRYDQIGRAHV
;
A
#
# COMPACT_ATOMS: atom_id res chain seq x y z
N THR A 1 -2.25 -19.14 24.63
CA THR A 1 -2.42 -18.65 23.24
C THR A 1 -3.12 -17.32 23.27
N CYS A 2 -2.37 -16.24 23.07
CA CYS A 2 -2.97 -14.92 22.91
C CYS A 2 -3.71 -14.89 21.57
N ALA A 3 -5.00 -15.21 21.58
CA ALA A 3 -5.82 -15.13 20.38
C ALA A 3 -6.00 -13.64 20.05
N LEU A 4 -5.50 -13.22 18.90
CA LEU A 4 -5.77 -11.87 18.39
C LEU A 4 -7.29 -11.68 18.24
N PRO A 5 -7.83 -10.50 18.55
CA PRO A 5 -9.25 -10.22 18.37
C PRO A 5 -9.68 -10.46 16.91
N ILE A 6 -10.95 -10.84 16.74
CA ILE A 6 -11.57 -10.84 15.41
C ILE A 6 -11.58 -9.42 14.84
N TYR A 7 -11.57 -9.29 13.51
CA TYR A 7 -11.51 -7.99 12.78
C TYR A 7 -10.23 -7.16 13.03
N THR A 8 -9.17 -7.73 13.61
CA THR A 8 -7.89 -7.02 13.75
C THR A 8 -7.35 -6.62 12.38
N VAL A 9 -6.93 -5.37 12.26
CA VAL A 9 -6.21 -4.86 11.09
C VAL A 9 -4.74 -4.67 11.45
N PHE A 10 -3.86 -5.38 10.75
CA PHE A 10 -2.42 -5.19 10.87
C PHE A 10 -2.00 -4.04 9.97
N VAL A 11 -1.47 -2.98 10.56
CA VAL A 11 -1.02 -1.80 9.84
C VAL A 11 0.49 -1.67 9.98
N GLY A 12 1.18 -1.42 8.88
CA GLY A 12 2.60 -1.16 8.88
C GLY A 12 2.98 -0.23 7.74
N PHE A 13 4.26 0.10 7.65
CA PHE A 13 4.83 0.87 6.56
C PHE A 13 5.79 0.00 5.75
N ASN A 14 5.45 -0.32 4.51
CA ASN A 14 6.12 -1.30 3.66
C ASN A 14 6.08 -2.74 4.23
N SER A 15 5.14 -3.02 5.12
CA SER A 15 5.04 -4.28 5.85
C SER A 15 4.71 -5.47 4.95
N LEU A 16 3.88 -5.29 3.92
CA LEU A 16 3.51 -6.36 2.98
C LEU A 16 4.71 -6.95 2.23
N ARG A 17 5.79 -6.19 2.09
CA ARG A 17 7.00 -6.58 1.35
C ARG A 17 8.18 -6.94 2.25
N PHE A 18 8.07 -6.69 3.56
CA PHE A 18 9.14 -6.92 4.51
C PHE A 18 8.68 -7.67 5.76
N ASP A 19 7.94 -7.05 6.66
CA ASP A 19 7.53 -7.64 7.95
C ASP A 19 6.70 -8.91 7.79
N ASP A 20 5.82 -8.95 6.80
CA ASP A 20 4.97 -10.10 6.51
C ASP A 20 5.78 -11.35 6.15
N GLU A 21 6.88 -11.19 5.41
CA GLU A 21 7.76 -12.31 5.07
C GLU A 21 8.45 -12.85 6.33
N PHE A 22 8.93 -11.99 7.22
CA PHE A 22 9.50 -12.42 8.50
C PHE A 22 8.48 -13.17 9.35
N LEU A 23 7.24 -12.66 9.45
CA LEU A 23 6.17 -13.32 10.18
C LEU A 23 5.81 -14.68 9.58
N ARG A 24 5.78 -14.81 8.26
CA ARG A 24 5.55 -16.09 7.57
C ARG A 24 6.63 -17.09 7.90
N TYR A 25 7.89 -16.71 7.80
CA TYR A 25 9.01 -17.59 8.14
C TYR A 25 9.03 -17.95 9.62
N LEU A 26 8.72 -17.00 10.50
CA LEU A 26 8.62 -17.25 11.94
C LEU A 26 7.54 -18.30 12.25
N HIS A 27 6.36 -18.16 11.68
CA HIS A 27 5.27 -19.12 11.84
C HIS A 27 5.65 -20.49 11.27
N TYR A 28 6.14 -20.53 10.05
CA TYR A 28 6.56 -21.77 9.39
C TYR A 28 7.60 -22.54 10.22
N ARG A 29 8.64 -21.85 10.71
CA ARG A 29 9.69 -22.48 11.53
C ARG A 29 9.20 -23.00 12.88
N ASN A 30 8.08 -22.48 13.37
CA ASN A 30 7.45 -22.91 14.62
C ASN A 30 6.22 -23.80 14.39
N PHE A 31 6.08 -24.40 13.20
CA PHE A 31 5.00 -25.30 12.82
C PHE A 31 3.58 -24.71 12.92
N TYR A 32 3.44 -23.39 12.77
CA TYR A 32 2.16 -22.73 12.58
C TYR A 32 1.90 -22.45 11.10
N ASP A 33 0.62 -22.32 10.72
CA ASP A 33 0.26 -21.88 9.39
C ASP A 33 0.83 -20.46 9.14
N PRO A 34 1.69 -20.28 8.09
CA PRO A 34 2.38 -19.01 7.82
C PRO A 34 1.46 -17.89 7.36
N TYR A 35 0.21 -18.18 7.01
CA TYR A 35 -0.72 -17.21 6.45
C TYR A 35 -1.94 -16.94 7.33
N GLU A 36 -2.33 -17.85 8.22
CA GLU A 36 -3.55 -17.80 9.02
C GLU A 36 -3.65 -16.53 9.89
N TRP A 37 -2.53 -16.01 10.36
CA TRP A 37 -2.48 -14.86 11.26
C TRP A 37 -3.14 -13.60 10.68
N HIS A 38 -3.14 -13.43 9.37
CA HIS A 38 -3.62 -12.20 8.74
C HIS A 38 -5.01 -12.29 8.07
N TRP A 39 -5.62 -13.46 8.00
CA TRP A 39 -6.95 -13.61 7.38
C TRP A 39 -7.98 -14.29 8.28
N ARG A 40 -7.57 -15.22 9.16
CA ARG A 40 -8.51 -15.93 10.04
C ARG A 40 -9.20 -14.96 10.99
N GLY A 41 -10.50 -15.16 11.23
CA GLY A 41 -11.29 -14.28 12.11
C GLY A 41 -11.50 -12.88 11.52
N GLU A 42 -11.68 -12.78 10.21
CA GLU A 42 -11.93 -11.52 9.48
C GLU A 42 -10.81 -10.49 9.63
N ARG A 43 -9.60 -10.95 9.97
CA ARG A 43 -8.42 -10.11 10.05
C ARG A 43 -7.99 -9.62 8.68
N SER A 44 -7.25 -8.54 8.61
CA SER A 44 -6.74 -7.97 7.36
C SER A 44 -5.42 -7.25 7.57
N ARG A 45 -4.73 -6.98 6.48
CA ARG A 45 -3.49 -6.18 6.46
C ARG A 45 -3.73 -4.89 5.69
N TRP A 46 -3.00 -3.85 6.05
CA TRP A 46 -3.07 -2.57 5.37
C TRP A 46 -1.70 -1.88 5.40
N ASP A 47 -1.10 -1.71 4.25
CA ASP A 47 0.22 -1.11 4.12
C ASP A 47 0.10 0.39 3.87
N LEU A 48 0.58 1.18 4.82
CA LEU A 48 0.49 2.63 4.75
C LEU A 48 1.35 3.22 3.63
N LEU A 49 2.42 2.55 3.18
CA LEU A 49 3.23 3.02 2.06
C LEU A 49 2.40 3.10 0.77
N ASP A 50 1.54 2.14 0.51
CA ASP A 50 0.70 2.16 -0.69
C ASP A 50 -0.41 3.24 -0.57
N VAL A 51 -0.91 3.49 0.64
CA VAL A 51 -1.82 4.61 0.94
C VAL A 51 -1.14 5.96 0.68
N VAL A 52 0.09 6.12 1.15
CA VAL A 52 0.91 7.33 0.95
C VAL A 52 1.15 7.60 -0.54
N ARG A 53 1.55 6.57 -1.31
CA ARG A 53 1.74 6.69 -2.76
C ARG A 53 0.47 7.16 -3.46
N MET A 54 -0.66 6.55 -3.14
CA MET A 54 -1.94 6.90 -3.74
C MET A 54 -2.44 8.27 -3.31
N THR A 55 -2.20 8.65 -2.05
CA THR A 55 -2.52 10.00 -1.56
C THR A 55 -1.69 11.06 -2.27
N ARG A 56 -0.38 10.85 -2.40
CA ARG A 56 0.52 11.76 -3.10
C ARG A 56 0.13 11.95 -4.56
N ALA A 57 -0.24 10.86 -5.25
CA ALA A 57 -0.63 10.91 -6.65
C ALA A 57 -2.00 11.56 -6.90
N LEU A 58 -2.97 11.35 -6.01
CA LEU A 58 -4.37 11.72 -6.26
C LEU A 58 -4.86 12.93 -5.46
N ARG A 59 -4.31 13.14 -4.27
CA ARG A 59 -4.76 14.16 -3.31
C ARG A 59 -3.59 14.66 -2.46
N PRO A 60 -2.60 15.34 -3.07
CA PRO A 60 -1.40 15.77 -2.36
C PRO A 60 -1.62 16.92 -1.37
N GLU A 61 -2.76 17.60 -1.42
CA GLU A 61 -2.97 18.85 -0.71
C GLU A 61 -2.97 18.67 0.81
N GLY A 62 -2.33 19.60 1.50
CA GLY A 62 -2.28 19.67 2.96
C GLY A 62 -1.25 18.76 3.63
N ILE A 63 -0.44 18.04 2.85
CA ILE A 63 0.67 17.22 3.31
C ILE A 63 1.94 17.70 2.62
N ALA A 64 3.04 17.82 3.36
CA ALA A 64 4.34 18.13 2.78
C ALA A 64 4.98 16.85 2.21
N TRP A 65 5.41 16.92 0.97
CA TRP A 65 5.95 15.77 0.25
C TRP A 65 7.45 15.94 0.01
N PRO A 66 8.30 15.08 0.57
CA PRO A 66 9.72 15.17 0.35
C PRO A 66 10.07 14.79 -1.10
N VAL A 67 11.06 15.48 -1.63
CA VAL A 67 11.59 15.28 -2.97
C VAL A 67 13.10 15.10 -2.83
N ARG A 68 13.70 14.21 -3.60
CA ARG A 68 15.14 14.00 -3.65
C ARG A 68 15.80 15.10 -4.49
N GLU A 69 17.12 15.19 -4.45
CA GLU A 69 17.91 16.17 -5.24
C GLU A 69 17.66 16.07 -6.75
N ASP A 70 17.35 14.87 -7.24
CA ASP A 70 17.01 14.60 -8.64
C ASP A 70 15.55 14.97 -9.02
N GLY A 71 14.80 15.59 -8.12
CA GLY A 71 13.40 15.99 -8.34
C GLY A 71 12.39 14.84 -8.16
N VAL A 72 12.86 13.63 -7.86
CA VAL A 72 12.00 12.45 -7.71
C VAL A 72 11.39 12.39 -6.30
N GLY A 73 10.12 12.03 -6.26
CA GLY A 73 9.37 11.87 -5.01
C GLY A 73 10.01 10.84 -4.07
N ASN A 74 10.15 11.21 -2.80
CA ASN A 74 10.66 10.34 -1.75
C ASN A 74 9.53 9.96 -0.78
N ASN A 75 9.25 8.67 -0.66
CA ASN A 75 8.20 8.16 0.21
C ASN A 75 8.78 7.36 1.40
N ARG A 76 10.01 7.67 1.83
CA ARG A 76 10.59 7.08 3.04
C ARG A 76 9.91 7.64 4.28
N LEU A 77 9.63 6.78 5.26
CA LEU A 77 8.93 7.16 6.49
C LEU A 77 9.66 8.28 7.25
N GLU A 78 10.97 8.16 7.39
CA GLU A 78 11.82 9.14 8.05
C GLU A 78 11.72 10.54 7.42
N GLU A 79 11.76 10.63 6.09
CA GLU A 79 11.68 11.90 5.36
C GLU A 79 10.26 12.49 5.43
N LEU A 80 9.23 11.66 5.30
CA LEU A 80 7.85 12.08 5.46
C LEU A 80 7.56 12.58 6.87
N ALA A 81 8.06 11.89 7.89
CA ALA A 81 7.93 12.30 9.28
C ALA A 81 8.63 13.64 9.53
N LYS A 82 9.88 13.76 9.07
CA LYS A 82 10.69 14.97 9.24
C LYS A 82 10.05 16.20 8.61
N ILE A 83 9.66 16.13 7.33
CA ILE A 83 9.11 17.31 6.63
C ILE A 83 7.73 17.73 7.16
N ASN A 84 6.95 16.78 7.70
CA ASN A 84 5.65 17.04 8.31
C ASN A 84 5.73 17.24 9.83
N GLN A 85 6.93 17.31 10.42
CA GLN A 85 7.15 17.54 11.86
C GLN A 85 6.44 16.50 12.74
N LEU A 86 6.41 15.25 12.27
CA LEU A 86 5.84 14.14 13.03
C LEU A 86 6.88 13.54 14.00
N PRO A 87 6.45 12.92 15.11
CA PRO A 87 7.35 12.27 16.05
C PRO A 87 8.15 11.15 15.37
N HIS A 88 9.46 11.29 15.31
CA HIS A 88 10.39 10.26 14.82
C HIS A 88 11.80 10.54 15.36
N GLU A 89 12.00 10.30 16.66
CA GLU A 89 13.23 10.70 17.37
C GLU A 89 14.45 9.86 17.04
N SER A 90 14.27 8.60 16.62
CA SER A 90 15.37 7.67 16.34
C SER A 90 15.00 6.77 15.15
N ALA A 91 15.49 7.11 13.98
CA ALA A 91 15.37 6.24 12.81
C ALA A 91 15.95 4.84 13.11
N HIS A 92 15.30 3.79 12.60
CA HIS A 92 15.63 2.38 12.82
C HIS A 92 15.41 1.85 14.25
N ASN A 93 14.73 2.60 15.10
CA ASN A 93 14.15 2.07 16.32
C ASN A 93 12.72 1.64 16.04
N ALA A 94 12.40 0.36 16.21
CA ALA A 94 11.10 -0.22 15.88
C ALA A 94 9.91 0.53 16.53
N LEU A 95 10.06 1.00 17.77
CA LEU A 95 9.01 1.78 18.42
C LEU A 95 8.83 3.16 17.80
N SER A 96 9.95 3.84 17.47
CA SER A 96 9.92 5.14 16.79
C SER A 96 9.27 5.03 15.39
N ASP A 97 9.58 3.96 14.65
CA ASP A 97 9.00 3.72 13.32
C ASP A 97 7.49 3.45 13.42
N VAL A 98 7.04 2.72 14.44
CA VAL A 98 5.61 2.49 14.70
C VAL A 98 4.90 3.80 15.05
N GLN A 99 5.49 4.63 15.93
CA GLN A 99 4.93 5.93 16.31
C GLN A 99 4.83 6.87 15.10
N ALA A 100 5.88 6.94 14.27
CA ALA A 100 5.87 7.71 13.03
C ALA A 100 4.81 7.21 12.05
N THR A 101 4.65 5.88 11.93
CA THR A 101 3.61 5.27 11.09
C THR A 101 2.20 5.67 11.56
N ILE A 102 1.94 5.63 12.86
CA ILE A 102 0.66 6.05 13.45
C ILE A 102 0.40 7.54 13.20
N ALA A 103 1.41 8.38 13.44
CA ALA A 103 1.31 9.83 13.26
C ALA A 103 1.06 10.19 11.78
N LEU A 104 1.75 9.52 10.86
CA LEU A 104 1.55 9.70 9.41
C LEU A 104 0.16 9.25 8.96
N ALA A 105 -0.33 8.11 9.46
CA ALA A 105 -1.70 7.66 9.19
C ALA A 105 -2.73 8.68 9.69
N GLY A 106 -2.52 9.24 10.89
CA GLY A 106 -3.33 10.32 11.45
C GLY A 106 -3.33 11.57 10.59
N LEU A 107 -2.16 12.00 10.10
CA LEU A 107 -2.02 13.13 9.20
C LEU A 107 -2.79 12.92 7.88
N VAL A 108 -2.59 11.76 7.22
CA VAL A 108 -3.30 11.44 5.97
C VAL A 108 -4.81 11.43 6.19
N ARG A 109 -5.28 10.82 7.28
CA ARG A 109 -6.71 10.79 7.63
C ARG A 109 -7.28 12.19 7.89
N ALA A 110 -6.53 13.04 8.58
CA ALA A 110 -6.97 14.41 8.90
C ALA A 110 -7.04 15.29 7.65
N LYS A 111 -6.09 15.15 6.71
CA LYS A 111 -6.02 15.97 5.50
C LYS A 111 -6.85 15.44 4.35
N GLN A 112 -6.93 14.12 4.20
CA GLN A 112 -7.60 13.45 3.08
C GLN A 112 -8.57 12.35 3.58
N PRO A 113 -9.56 12.66 4.44
CA PRO A 113 -10.40 11.66 5.10
C PRO A 113 -11.16 10.76 4.12
N LYS A 114 -11.71 11.33 3.05
CA LYS A 114 -12.48 10.55 2.06
C LYS A 114 -11.62 9.50 1.34
N LEU A 115 -10.39 9.88 0.95
CA LEU A 115 -9.47 8.95 0.30
C LEU A 115 -8.98 7.90 1.29
N PHE A 116 -8.64 8.31 2.52
CA PHE A 116 -8.23 7.41 3.58
C PHE A 116 -9.28 6.33 3.86
N ASP A 117 -10.53 6.73 4.08
CA ASP A 117 -11.63 5.82 4.37
C ASP A 117 -11.93 4.89 3.19
N TYR A 118 -11.86 5.40 1.95
CA TYR A 118 -12.00 4.60 0.75
C TYR A 118 -10.91 3.51 0.67
N LEU A 119 -9.64 3.89 0.78
CA LEU A 119 -8.51 2.95 0.73
C LEU A 119 -8.56 1.94 1.88
N PHE A 120 -9.02 2.35 3.06
CA PHE A 120 -9.25 1.45 4.18
C PHE A 120 -10.39 0.46 3.91
N SER A 121 -11.45 0.88 3.24
CA SER A 121 -12.59 0.01 2.90
C SER A 121 -12.21 -1.11 1.94
N ILE A 122 -11.29 -0.84 1.00
CA ILE A 122 -10.84 -1.80 -0.02
C ILE A 122 -9.60 -2.62 0.39
N ARG A 123 -9.23 -2.66 1.67
CA ARG A 123 -8.04 -3.38 2.15
C ARG A 123 -8.13 -4.90 2.00
N LYS A 124 -9.33 -5.47 1.90
CA LYS A 124 -9.56 -6.90 1.70
C LYS A 124 -9.54 -7.24 0.21
N LYS A 125 -8.95 -8.39 -0.11
CA LYS A 125 -8.80 -8.87 -1.50
C LYS A 125 -10.14 -8.95 -2.26
N ASN A 126 -11.21 -9.42 -1.61
CA ASN A 126 -12.53 -9.51 -2.22
C ASN A 126 -13.08 -8.14 -2.64
N GLU A 127 -12.84 -7.08 -1.84
CA GLU A 127 -13.26 -5.72 -2.21
C GLU A 127 -12.46 -5.18 -3.39
N VAL A 128 -11.15 -5.43 -3.43
CA VAL A 128 -10.32 -5.10 -4.61
C VAL A 128 -10.80 -5.83 -5.85
N MET A 129 -11.12 -7.13 -5.74
CA MET A 129 -11.60 -7.90 -6.89
C MET A 129 -12.93 -7.41 -7.44
N LYS A 130 -13.84 -6.88 -6.62
CA LYS A 130 -15.07 -6.21 -7.11
C LYS A 130 -14.75 -5.02 -8.02
N ILE A 131 -13.71 -4.24 -7.70
CA ILE A 131 -13.26 -3.12 -8.53
C ILE A 131 -12.65 -3.66 -9.83
N VAL A 132 -11.75 -4.62 -9.74
CA VAL A 132 -11.08 -5.23 -10.89
C VAL A 132 -12.08 -5.88 -11.85
N ASP A 133 -13.11 -6.53 -11.32
CA ASP A 133 -14.13 -7.25 -12.11
C ASP A 133 -15.29 -6.34 -12.58
N SER A 134 -15.28 -5.06 -12.22
CA SER A 134 -16.33 -4.12 -12.62
C SER A 134 -16.37 -3.81 -14.13
N GLY A 135 -15.34 -4.19 -14.87
CA GLY A 135 -15.16 -3.85 -16.28
C GLY A 135 -14.81 -2.37 -16.54
N ARG A 136 -14.60 -1.58 -15.50
CA ARG A 136 -14.24 -0.15 -15.60
C ARG A 136 -12.75 0.04 -15.36
N PRO A 137 -12.13 1.07 -15.96
CA PRO A 137 -10.79 1.50 -15.57
C PRO A 137 -10.72 1.85 -14.08
N PHE A 138 -9.59 1.53 -13.45
CA PHE A 138 -9.37 1.83 -12.03
C PHE A 138 -7.93 2.31 -11.79
N VAL A 139 -7.74 3.03 -10.70
CA VAL A 139 -6.42 3.51 -10.28
C VAL A 139 -5.66 2.37 -9.61
N TYR A 140 -4.41 2.19 -10.02
CA TYR A 140 -3.51 1.17 -9.49
C TYR A 140 -2.16 1.77 -9.13
N SER A 141 -1.69 1.49 -7.91
CA SER A 141 -0.37 1.88 -7.43
C SER A 141 0.51 0.66 -7.24
N SER A 142 1.75 0.72 -7.72
CA SER A 142 2.72 -0.37 -7.59
C SER A 142 4.14 0.15 -7.42
N GLY A 143 4.88 -0.44 -6.48
CA GLY A 143 6.31 -0.16 -6.32
C GLY A 143 7.16 -0.47 -7.55
N LYS A 144 6.63 -1.23 -8.52
CA LYS A 144 7.31 -1.58 -9.78
C LYS A 144 7.21 -0.48 -10.86
N TYR A 145 6.25 0.44 -10.72
CA TYR A 145 6.17 1.57 -11.63
C TYR A 145 7.27 2.59 -11.36
N GLU A 146 7.61 3.35 -12.38
CA GLU A 146 8.53 4.47 -12.28
C GLU A 146 7.96 5.59 -11.41
N ASN A 147 8.84 6.44 -10.88
CA ASN A 147 8.43 7.51 -9.97
C ASN A 147 7.77 8.70 -10.68
N GLU A 148 7.89 8.80 -11.99
CA GLU A 148 7.37 9.91 -12.79
C GLU A 148 5.90 10.24 -12.50
N PHE A 149 5.08 9.19 -12.23
CA PHE A 149 3.67 9.34 -11.89
C PHE A 149 3.37 8.88 -10.46
N GLU A 150 4.29 9.11 -9.54
CA GLU A 150 4.18 8.71 -8.13
C GLU A 150 3.82 7.21 -7.97
N LYS A 151 4.36 6.38 -8.89
CA LYS A 151 4.10 4.92 -8.91
C LYS A 151 2.62 4.54 -9.06
N THR A 152 1.81 5.45 -9.61
CA THR A 152 0.35 5.29 -9.71
C THR A 152 -0.10 5.55 -11.16
N THR A 153 -1.02 4.74 -11.64
CA THR A 153 -1.58 4.87 -13.00
C THR A 153 -3.05 4.45 -13.03
N VAL A 154 -3.70 4.68 -14.16
CA VAL A 154 -5.02 4.14 -14.47
C VAL A 154 -4.85 2.91 -15.34
N VAL A 155 -5.48 1.82 -14.96
CA VAL A 155 -5.41 0.55 -15.68
C VAL A 155 -6.81 0.03 -16.03
N ALA A 156 -6.88 -0.79 -17.07
CA ALA A 156 -8.06 -1.57 -17.42
C ALA A 156 -7.73 -3.07 -17.32
N LYS A 157 -8.68 -3.86 -16.81
CA LYS A 157 -8.56 -5.32 -16.80
C LYS A 157 -8.65 -5.84 -18.24
N VAL A 158 -7.70 -6.71 -18.60
CA VAL A 158 -7.72 -7.42 -19.88
C VAL A 158 -8.31 -8.81 -19.68
N VAL A 159 -7.73 -9.61 -18.76
CA VAL A 159 -8.14 -11.00 -18.52
C VAL A 159 -7.73 -11.44 -17.10
N ASN A 160 -8.32 -12.49 -16.59
CA ASN A 160 -7.83 -13.14 -15.38
C ASN A 160 -6.48 -13.84 -15.65
N HIS A 161 -5.59 -13.79 -14.67
CA HIS A 161 -4.32 -14.53 -14.81
C HIS A 161 -4.61 -16.04 -14.81
N PRO A 162 -4.08 -16.83 -15.78
CA PRO A 162 -4.43 -18.24 -15.93
C PRO A 162 -4.03 -19.10 -14.70
N ASP A 163 -2.85 -18.84 -14.14
CA ASP A 163 -2.27 -19.71 -13.09
C ASP A 163 -2.27 -19.09 -11.70
N LYS A 164 -2.67 -17.82 -11.54
CA LYS A 164 -2.61 -17.08 -10.27
C LYS A 164 -3.93 -16.39 -9.98
N GLN A 165 -4.25 -16.29 -8.72
CA GLN A 165 -5.39 -15.47 -8.29
C GLN A 165 -5.10 -13.98 -8.49
N GLY A 166 -5.31 -13.48 -9.70
CA GLY A 166 -5.04 -12.10 -10.08
C GLY A 166 -5.60 -11.79 -11.46
N ALA A 167 -5.39 -10.57 -11.91
CA ALA A 167 -5.77 -10.10 -13.24
C ALA A 167 -4.57 -9.54 -14.00
N ILE A 168 -4.56 -9.74 -15.31
CA ILE A 168 -3.68 -9.03 -16.23
C ILE A 168 -4.37 -7.72 -16.57
N VAL A 169 -3.67 -6.61 -16.37
CA VAL A 169 -4.18 -5.27 -16.61
C VAL A 169 -3.32 -4.56 -17.64
N PHE A 170 -3.94 -3.67 -18.38
CA PHE A 170 -3.28 -2.78 -19.33
C PHE A 170 -3.15 -1.38 -18.73
N ASP A 171 -1.97 -0.78 -18.84
CA ASP A 171 -1.69 0.59 -18.38
C ASP A 171 -2.17 1.59 -19.45
N LEU A 172 -3.18 2.37 -19.11
CA LEU A 172 -3.84 3.30 -20.05
C LEU A 172 -3.00 4.55 -20.38
N ARG A 173 -1.81 4.71 -19.80
CA ARG A 173 -0.87 5.75 -20.23
C ARG A 173 -0.24 5.46 -21.59
N TYR A 174 -0.23 4.19 -21.99
CA TYR A 174 0.38 3.79 -23.26
C TYR A 174 -0.69 3.67 -24.34
N ASP A 175 -0.43 4.27 -25.49
CA ASP A 175 -1.28 4.12 -26.68
C ASP A 175 -1.18 2.68 -27.21
N GLN A 176 -2.33 2.06 -27.47
CA GLN A 176 -2.40 0.69 -27.98
C GLN A 176 -1.92 0.58 -29.44
N ILE A 177 -1.92 1.69 -30.20
CA ILE A 177 -1.65 1.68 -31.64
C ILE A 177 -0.15 1.62 -31.96
N GLY A 178 0.72 1.96 -31.02
CA GLY A 178 2.17 2.11 -31.26
C GLY A 178 3.08 0.96 -30.85
N ARG A 179 2.60 -0.06 -30.13
CA ARG A 179 3.46 -1.13 -29.56
C ARG A 179 2.95 -2.56 -29.78
N ALA A 180 2.54 -2.86 -30.99
CA ALA A 180 2.65 -4.22 -31.49
C ALA A 180 4.13 -4.47 -31.87
N HIS A 181 5.02 -4.55 -30.90
CA HIS A 181 6.35 -5.08 -31.10
C HIS A 181 6.40 -6.47 -30.49
N VAL A 182 6.49 -7.41 -31.40
CA VAL A 182 6.86 -8.80 -31.26
C VAL A 182 7.96 -9.02 -30.23
#